data_f9c21d73ecdf5593b0e67dbb061cc73c
#
_entry.id   f9c21d73ecdf5593b0e67dbb061cc73c
#
_cell.length_a   1.000
_cell.length_b   1.000
_cell.length_c   1.000
_cell.angle_alpha   90.00
_cell.angle_beta   90.00
_cell.angle_gamma   90.00
#
_symmetry.space_group_name_H-M   'P 1'
#
loop_
_entity.id
_entity.type
_entity.pdbx_description
1 polymer ?
#
loop_
_entity_poly.entity_id
_entity_poly.type
_entity_poly.pdbx_seq_one_letter_code
_entity_poly.pdbx_strand_id
1 'polypeptide(L)'
;MFNLFKKVEPNSLEAALKACQAANKQGYTEALIYLDELHDSISQATEIIRDCIDGMKRFHINDASLINNIRTQLQTVQTEFENSYHDTQSNLNIKRKMSDKFNITLFGKTKAGKSTLMEILTHGDGSHMGKGGQRTTRDVRSYEWKGMSVTDIPGIDAYGGQEDDAKAEEAAVYADLILFMITAGQPEGTEADWMVKLKKMDKPILCICNYKQSLGEGVDDFRLKRLLSNPQKLEERMNIKELVNQFNIFLHEQLPNEHVDFLITHLLAKFCSQQPEYASKSAELEKVSRFSNVEQSIINEVYTNGVLHRKKCYLSIIDAPLYQQMNQLFAFSAEAYSQFRVIQDKVSLFNDWCVSFNKNQKERIQGVVTQEYNKVRNSIPGFVERHLEDDDVNNAWKNHCAQFNTHNNIEKVSIQSKTNLKKKSMTSSLN
;
A
#
# COMPACT_ATOMS: atom_id res chain seq x y z
N MET A 1 -32.87 21.07 0.85
CA MET A 1 -32.80 20.03 -0.20
C MET A 1 -32.89 18.64 0.44
N PHE A 2 -33.98 18.35 1.19
CA PHE A 2 -34.12 17.12 1.99
C PHE A 2 -35.53 16.50 1.75
N ASN A 3 -35.75 16.02 0.52
CA ASN A 3 -36.98 15.26 0.22
C ASN A 3 -36.67 14.11 -0.76
N LEU A 4 -35.57 13.39 -0.56
CA LEU A 4 -35.16 12.29 -1.47
C LEU A 4 -35.23 10.89 -0.84
N PHE A 5 -35.64 10.75 0.42
CA PHE A 5 -35.77 9.41 1.00
C PHE A 5 -37.13 8.81 0.69
N LYS A 6 -37.26 8.09 -0.41
CA LYS A 6 -38.36 7.14 -0.58
C LYS A 6 -38.29 6.14 0.58
N LYS A 7 -39.40 6.02 1.36
CA LYS A 7 -39.51 4.99 2.40
C LYS A 7 -39.42 3.61 1.74
N VAL A 8 -38.39 2.86 2.07
CA VAL A 8 -38.21 1.50 1.56
C VAL A 8 -39.20 0.59 2.28
N GLU A 9 -40.00 -0.14 1.52
CA GLU A 9 -40.95 -1.11 2.08
C GLU A 9 -40.20 -2.28 2.72
N PRO A 10 -40.71 -2.88 3.85
CA PRO A 10 -40.05 -3.99 4.55
C PRO A 10 -39.68 -5.16 3.64
N ASN A 11 -40.56 -5.55 2.73
CA ASN A 11 -40.34 -6.63 1.78
C ASN A 11 -39.18 -6.34 0.80
N SER A 12 -38.92 -5.06 0.52
CA SER A 12 -37.78 -4.67 -0.35
C SER A 12 -36.44 -4.72 0.38
N LEU A 13 -36.40 -4.44 1.70
CA LEU A 13 -35.17 -4.63 2.50
C LEU A 13 -34.80 -6.11 2.62
N GLU A 14 -35.77 -7.00 2.88
CA GLU A 14 -35.52 -8.44 2.92
C GLU A 14 -34.96 -8.97 1.60
N ALA A 15 -35.52 -8.54 0.47
CA ALA A 15 -35.04 -8.89 -0.84
C ALA A 15 -33.61 -8.38 -1.08
N ALA A 16 -33.31 -7.13 -0.65
CA ALA A 16 -31.97 -6.57 -0.74
C ALA A 16 -30.95 -7.35 0.13
N LEU A 17 -31.30 -7.74 1.34
CA LEU A 17 -30.46 -8.54 2.22
C LEU A 17 -30.21 -9.94 1.65
N LYS A 18 -31.19 -10.58 1.02
CA LYS A 18 -31.00 -11.85 0.28
C LYS A 18 -30.03 -11.68 -0.88
N ALA A 19 -30.13 -10.56 -1.62
CA ALA A 19 -29.18 -10.24 -2.68
C ALA A 19 -27.75 -10.00 -2.13
N CYS A 20 -27.62 -9.32 -0.98
CA CYS A 20 -26.34 -9.16 -0.27
C CYS A 20 -25.75 -10.51 0.16
N GLN A 21 -26.58 -11.44 0.61
CA GLN A 21 -26.14 -12.80 0.97
C GLN A 21 -25.63 -13.58 -0.25
N ALA A 22 -26.31 -13.47 -1.39
CA ALA A 22 -25.83 -14.07 -2.64
C ALA A 22 -24.51 -13.42 -3.11
N ALA A 23 -24.41 -12.09 -3.00
CA ALA A 23 -23.19 -11.33 -3.30
C ALA A 23 -21.99 -11.69 -2.41
N ASN A 24 -22.24 -12.16 -1.19
CA ASN A 24 -21.18 -12.67 -0.30
C ASN A 24 -20.42 -13.84 -0.91
N LYS A 25 -21.16 -14.84 -1.42
CA LYS A 25 -20.54 -15.99 -2.11
C LYS A 25 -19.77 -15.58 -3.36
N GLN A 26 -20.40 -14.73 -4.16
CA GLN A 26 -19.80 -14.26 -5.41
C GLN A 26 -18.55 -13.42 -5.16
N GLY A 27 -18.61 -12.46 -4.23
CA GLY A 27 -17.48 -11.60 -3.88
C GLY A 27 -16.27 -12.41 -3.35
N TYR A 28 -16.53 -13.40 -2.51
CA TYR A 28 -15.48 -14.30 -2.05
C TYR A 28 -14.81 -15.06 -3.21
N THR A 29 -15.61 -15.63 -4.12
CA THR A 29 -15.07 -16.40 -5.25
C THR A 29 -14.28 -15.49 -6.20
N GLU A 30 -14.81 -14.31 -6.54
CA GLU A 30 -14.13 -13.32 -7.37
C GLU A 30 -12.81 -12.88 -6.71
N ALA A 31 -12.82 -12.61 -5.41
CA ALA A 31 -11.63 -12.21 -4.66
C ALA A 31 -10.54 -13.29 -4.66
N LEU A 32 -10.90 -14.56 -4.50
CA LEU A 32 -9.93 -15.66 -4.58
C LEU A 32 -9.31 -15.76 -5.97
N ILE A 33 -10.10 -15.65 -7.03
CA ILE A 33 -9.60 -15.69 -8.41
C ILE A 33 -8.57 -14.58 -8.62
N TYR A 34 -8.88 -13.34 -8.22
CA TYR A 34 -7.93 -12.21 -8.34
C TYR A 34 -6.66 -12.43 -7.51
N LEU A 35 -6.80 -12.97 -6.31
CA LEU A 35 -5.65 -13.26 -5.45
C LEU A 35 -4.74 -14.33 -6.06
N ASP A 36 -5.32 -15.40 -6.62
CA ASP A 36 -4.58 -16.48 -7.27
C ASP A 36 -3.91 -15.99 -8.57
N GLU A 37 -4.61 -15.23 -9.43
CA GLU A 37 -4.05 -14.63 -10.64
C GLU A 37 -2.87 -13.69 -10.32
N LEU A 38 -2.95 -12.93 -9.22
CA LEU A 38 -1.86 -12.08 -8.75
C LEU A 38 -0.67 -12.92 -8.30
N HIS A 39 -0.92 -13.95 -7.50
CA HIS A 39 0.11 -14.88 -7.03
C HIS A 39 0.86 -15.53 -8.19
N ASP A 40 0.14 -16.03 -9.18
CA ASP A 40 0.72 -16.64 -10.38
C ASP A 40 1.56 -15.63 -11.18
N SER A 41 1.06 -14.40 -11.34
CA SER A 41 1.76 -13.35 -12.08
C SER A 41 3.09 -12.95 -11.41
N ILE A 42 3.09 -12.80 -10.07
CA ILE A 42 4.30 -12.47 -9.31
C ILE A 42 5.27 -13.64 -9.30
N SER A 43 4.77 -14.86 -9.16
CA SER A 43 5.59 -16.07 -9.20
C SER A 43 6.30 -16.21 -10.55
N GLN A 44 5.60 -15.99 -11.66
CA GLN A 44 6.20 -15.98 -13.00
C GLN A 44 7.25 -14.87 -13.17
N ALA A 45 6.95 -13.65 -12.70
CA ALA A 45 7.90 -12.54 -12.77
C ALA A 45 9.18 -12.83 -11.98
N THR A 46 9.07 -13.39 -10.78
CA THR A 46 10.22 -13.76 -9.94
C THR A 46 11.03 -14.91 -10.53
N GLU A 47 10.40 -15.86 -11.22
CA GLU A 47 11.08 -16.94 -11.93
C GLU A 47 11.91 -16.36 -13.10
N ILE A 48 11.34 -15.49 -13.92
CA ILE A 48 12.06 -14.80 -14.99
C ILE A 48 13.29 -14.05 -14.45
N ILE A 49 13.15 -13.32 -13.35
CA ILE A 49 14.27 -12.62 -12.72
C ILE A 49 15.36 -13.61 -12.25
N ARG A 50 14.96 -14.73 -11.66
CA ARG A 50 15.89 -15.80 -11.22
C ARG A 50 16.67 -16.36 -12.41
N ASP A 51 15.98 -16.66 -13.51
CA ASP A 51 16.60 -17.17 -14.73
C ASP A 51 17.60 -16.16 -15.33
N CYS A 52 17.26 -14.86 -15.29
CA CYS A 52 18.19 -13.80 -15.68
C CYS A 52 19.43 -13.77 -14.79
N ILE A 53 19.29 -13.87 -13.47
CA ILE A 53 20.40 -13.91 -12.50
C ILE A 53 21.29 -15.14 -12.76
N ASP A 54 20.70 -16.30 -13.00
CA ASP A 54 21.45 -17.53 -13.28
C ASP A 54 22.10 -17.49 -14.68
N GLY A 55 21.50 -16.80 -15.63
CA GLY A 55 22.09 -16.47 -16.92
C GLY A 55 23.35 -15.62 -16.81
N MET A 56 23.43 -14.68 -15.88
CA MET A 56 24.62 -13.85 -15.65
C MET A 56 25.88 -14.67 -15.30
N LYS A 57 25.73 -15.81 -14.64
CA LYS A 57 26.84 -16.73 -14.35
C LYS A 57 27.49 -17.28 -15.62
N ARG A 58 26.72 -17.49 -16.70
CA ARG A 58 27.20 -17.99 -17.99
C ARG A 58 28.13 -16.99 -18.70
N PHE A 59 27.98 -15.70 -18.41
CA PHE A 59 28.80 -14.63 -18.98
C PHE A 59 30.06 -14.31 -18.14
N HIS A 60 30.42 -15.16 -17.16
CA HIS A 60 31.58 -14.97 -16.28
C HIS A 60 31.58 -13.60 -15.54
N ILE A 61 30.41 -13.06 -15.27
CA ILE A 61 30.27 -11.90 -14.38
C ILE A 61 30.51 -12.42 -12.98
N ASN A 62 31.76 -12.34 -12.52
CA ASN A 62 32.21 -12.87 -11.23
C ASN A 62 32.04 -11.87 -10.07
N ASP A 63 31.16 -10.88 -10.17
CA ASP A 63 30.80 -10.07 -9.02
C ASP A 63 29.81 -10.85 -8.14
N ALA A 64 30.38 -11.78 -7.36
CA ALA A 64 29.60 -12.63 -6.45
C ALA A 64 28.81 -11.81 -5.42
N SER A 65 29.31 -10.65 -5.05
CA SER A 65 28.68 -9.73 -4.10
C SER A 65 27.37 -9.16 -4.67
N LEU A 66 27.41 -8.63 -5.89
CA LEU A 66 26.25 -8.07 -6.58
C LEU A 66 25.17 -9.13 -6.84
N ILE A 67 25.57 -10.27 -7.39
CA ILE A 67 24.63 -11.38 -7.69
C ILE A 67 23.97 -11.90 -6.41
N ASN A 68 24.73 -12.03 -5.33
CA ASN A 68 24.21 -12.48 -4.05
C ASN A 68 23.27 -11.44 -3.43
N ASN A 69 23.57 -10.14 -3.55
CA ASN A 69 22.69 -9.08 -3.06
C ASN A 69 21.33 -9.12 -3.77
N ILE A 70 21.32 -9.11 -5.11
CA ILE A 70 20.08 -9.20 -5.90
C ILE A 70 19.29 -10.47 -5.57
N ARG A 71 19.98 -11.61 -5.40
CA ARG A 71 19.32 -12.87 -5.04
C ARG A 71 18.69 -12.83 -3.66
N THR A 72 19.39 -12.25 -2.67
CA THR A 72 18.87 -12.11 -1.31
C THR A 72 17.64 -11.19 -1.28
N GLN A 73 17.71 -10.06 -1.99
CA GLN A 73 16.56 -9.15 -2.12
C GLN A 73 15.36 -9.82 -2.79
N LEU A 74 15.57 -10.56 -3.87
CA LEU A 74 14.51 -11.32 -4.54
C LEU A 74 13.89 -12.37 -3.61
N GLN A 75 14.69 -13.07 -2.84
CA GLN A 75 14.22 -14.01 -1.82
C GLN A 75 13.37 -13.35 -0.75
N THR A 76 13.80 -12.17 -0.27
CA THR A 76 13.04 -11.40 0.72
C THR A 76 11.67 -11.01 0.15
N VAL A 77 11.64 -10.43 -1.05
CA VAL A 77 10.37 -10.06 -1.72
C VAL A 77 9.46 -11.26 -1.91
N GLN A 78 10.01 -12.41 -2.32
CA GLN A 78 9.22 -13.65 -2.48
C GLN A 78 8.63 -14.13 -1.15
N THR A 79 9.43 -14.16 -0.08
CA THR A 79 8.98 -14.62 1.23
C THR A 79 7.89 -13.72 1.81
N GLU A 80 8.06 -12.40 1.70
CA GLU A 80 7.05 -11.44 2.15
C GLU A 80 5.76 -11.55 1.34
N PHE A 81 5.87 -11.81 0.05
CA PHE A 81 4.72 -12.02 -0.81
C PHE A 81 3.95 -13.29 -0.46
N GLU A 82 4.62 -14.42 -0.25
CA GLU A 82 3.99 -15.68 0.17
C GLU A 82 3.26 -15.53 1.51
N ASN A 83 3.90 -14.86 2.48
CA ASN A 83 3.26 -14.58 3.76
C ASN A 83 2.02 -13.72 3.58
N SER A 84 2.11 -12.65 2.79
CA SER A 84 1.00 -11.75 2.50
C SER A 84 -0.15 -12.46 1.77
N TYR A 85 0.15 -13.35 0.83
CA TYR A 85 -0.84 -14.18 0.14
C TYR A 85 -1.62 -15.06 1.12
N HIS A 86 -0.92 -15.78 2.00
CA HIS A 86 -1.55 -16.65 3.01
C HIS A 86 -2.38 -15.87 4.03
N ASP A 87 -1.89 -14.71 4.49
CA ASP A 87 -2.62 -13.82 5.40
C ASP A 87 -3.88 -13.27 4.74
N THR A 88 -3.78 -12.84 3.48
CA THR A 88 -4.93 -12.33 2.71
C THR A 88 -5.97 -13.43 2.49
N GLN A 89 -5.55 -14.65 2.12
CA GLN A 89 -6.44 -15.80 1.98
C GLN A 89 -7.13 -16.16 3.31
N SER A 90 -6.40 -16.09 4.42
CA SER A 90 -6.95 -16.27 5.76
C SER A 90 -8.02 -15.22 6.09
N ASN A 91 -7.75 -13.94 5.80
CA ASN A 91 -8.68 -12.84 6.02
C ASN A 91 -9.96 -12.97 5.16
N LEU A 92 -9.83 -13.40 3.90
CA LEU A 92 -10.98 -13.71 3.04
C LEU A 92 -11.83 -14.85 3.64
N ASN A 93 -11.19 -15.88 4.17
CA ASN A 93 -11.88 -16.99 4.82
C ASN A 93 -12.58 -16.57 6.12
N ILE A 94 -11.96 -15.71 6.93
CA ILE A 94 -12.56 -15.13 8.13
C ILE A 94 -13.80 -14.31 7.73
N LYS A 95 -13.68 -13.41 6.76
CA LYS A 95 -14.81 -12.62 6.24
C LYS A 95 -15.96 -13.52 5.78
N ARG A 96 -15.66 -14.58 5.04
CA ARG A 96 -16.67 -15.54 4.57
C ARG A 96 -17.42 -16.19 5.72
N LYS A 97 -16.73 -16.61 6.79
CA LYS A 97 -17.31 -17.26 7.96
C LYS A 97 -18.16 -16.29 8.80
N MET A 98 -17.75 -15.04 8.91
CA MET A 98 -18.48 -14.00 9.67
C MET A 98 -19.76 -13.53 9.00
N SER A 99 -20.03 -13.87 7.75
CA SER A 99 -20.87 -13.05 6.86
C SER A 99 -22.12 -13.70 6.31
N ASP A 100 -22.92 -14.39 7.11
CA ASP A 100 -24.29 -14.69 6.67
C ASP A 100 -25.17 -13.42 6.64
N LYS A 101 -24.86 -12.41 7.43
CA LYS A 101 -25.59 -11.14 7.52
C LYS A 101 -24.75 -9.95 7.02
N PHE A 102 -25.43 -8.92 6.52
CA PHE A 102 -24.79 -7.65 6.20
C PHE A 102 -24.24 -7.02 7.47
N ASN A 103 -22.94 -6.71 7.52
CA ASN A 103 -22.24 -6.27 8.72
C ASN A 103 -22.07 -4.75 8.77
N ILE A 104 -22.66 -4.12 9.77
CA ILE A 104 -22.53 -2.71 10.07
C ILE A 104 -21.64 -2.58 11.30
N THR A 105 -20.55 -1.79 11.21
CA THR A 105 -19.63 -1.57 12.32
C THR A 105 -19.74 -0.14 12.84
N LEU A 106 -19.87 0.01 14.17
CA LEU A 106 -19.95 1.30 14.83
C LEU A 106 -18.56 1.84 15.15
N PHE A 107 -18.22 2.97 14.56
CA PHE A 107 -16.96 3.69 14.77
C PHE A 107 -17.20 5.01 15.51
N GLY A 108 -16.23 5.44 16.29
CA GLY A 108 -16.26 6.74 16.97
C GLY A 108 -15.57 6.69 18.32
N LYS A 109 -15.23 7.85 18.87
CA LYS A 109 -14.59 7.99 20.17
C LYS A 109 -15.40 7.39 21.31
N THR A 110 -14.71 7.20 22.44
CA THR A 110 -15.38 6.92 23.71
C THR A 110 -16.40 8.03 23.99
N LYS A 111 -17.59 7.65 24.39
CA LYS A 111 -18.74 8.56 24.62
C LYS A 111 -19.38 9.16 23.36
N ALA A 112 -19.04 8.76 22.14
CA ALA A 112 -19.75 9.22 20.94
C ALA A 112 -21.25 8.81 20.90
N GLY A 113 -21.61 7.77 21.67
CA GLY A 113 -22.98 7.28 21.76
C GLY A 113 -23.17 5.89 21.13
N LYS A 114 -22.09 5.16 20.81
CA LYS A 114 -22.16 3.82 20.22
C LYS A 114 -23.00 2.86 21.05
N SER A 115 -22.71 2.73 22.35
CA SER A 115 -23.51 1.86 23.23
C SER A 115 -24.96 2.33 23.37
N THR A 116 -25.23 3.63 23.33
CA THR A 116 -26.61 4.14 23.31
C THR A 116 -27.33 3.75 22.02
N LEU A 117 -26.63 3.83 20.88
CA LEU A 117 -27.18 3.38 19.60
C LEU A 117 -27.48 1.86 19.63
N MET A 118 -26.58 1.06 20.22
CA MET A 118 -26.83 -0.38 20.39
C MET A 118 -28.08 -0.66 21.21
N GLU A 119 -28.27 0.00 22.37
CA GLU A 119 -29.47 -0.13 23.20
C GLU A 119 -30.73 0.23 22.42
N ILE A 120 -30.70 1.27 21.58
CA ILE A 120 -31.81 1.67 20.71
C ILE A 120 -32.12 0.55 19.71
N LEU A 121 -31.11 0.00 19.04
CA LEU A 121 -31.32 -1.00 17.99
C LEU A 121 -31.76 -2.36 18.54
N THR A 122 -31.34 -2.69 19.77
CA THR A 122 -31.67 -3.96 20.44
C THR A 122 -32.90 -3.86 21.34
N HIS A 123 -33.51 -2.68 21.48
CA HIS A 123 -34.60 -2.39 22.47
C HIS A 123 -34.16 -2.75 23.90
N GLY A 124 -32.90 -2.44 24.24
CA GLY A 124 -32.32 -2.71 25.56
C GLY A 124 -32.86 -1.82 26.67
N ASP A 125 -32.51 -2.16 27.90
CA ASP A 125 -32.92 -1.48 29.13
C ASP A 125 -31.96 -0.35 29.56
N GLY A 126 -30.88 -0.11 28.80
CA GLY A 126 -29.87 0.88 29.11
C GLY A 126 -28.72 0.36 30.00
N SER A 127 -28.72 -0.91 30.33
CA SER A 127 -27.70 -1.52 31.20
C SER A 127 -26.27 -1.40 30.64
N HIS A 128 -26.15 -1.36 29.31
CA HIS A 128 -24.87 -1.22 28.62
C HIS A 128 -24.48 0.24 28.33
N MET A 129 -25.31 1.22 28.66
CA MET A 129 -24.96 2.63 28.52
C MET A 129 -23.97 3.06 29.62
N GLY A 130 -22.88 3.68 29.22
CA GLY A 130 -21.87 4.13 30.17
C GLY A 130 -22.35 5.25 31.10
N LYS A 131 -22.16 5.07 32.41
CA LYS A 131 -22.49 6.05 33.44
C LYS A 131 -21.36 7.08 33.68
N GLY A 132 -20.65 7.50 32.65
CA GLY A 132 -19.59 8.51 32.72
C GLY A 132 -18.26 8.00 33.28
N GLY A 133 -17.15 8.32 32.60
CA GLY A 133 -15.81 8.11 33.12
C GLY A 133 -15.18 6.72 32.95
N GLN A 134 -15.94 5.67 32.71
CA GLN A 134 -15.42 4.32 32.50
C GLN A 134 -15.59 3.85 31.05
N ARG A 135 -14.66 3.02 30.61
CA ARG A 135 -14.67 2.28 29.35
C ARG A 135 -15.89 1.36 29.33
N THR A 136 -16.83 1.60 28.42
CA THR A 136 -18.09 0.85 28.34
C THR A 136 -17.97 -0.44 27.57
N THR A 137 -17.14 -0.45 26.51
CA THR A 137 -16.97 -1.62 25.64
C THR A 137 -15.48 -1.99 25.65
N ARG A 138 -15.13 -3.19 26.16
CA ARG A 138 -13.77 -3.73 26.16
C ARG A 138 -13.53 -4.75 25.05
N ASP A 139 -14.61 -5.36 24.58
CA ASP A 139 -14.58 -6.43 23.59
C ASP A 139 -15.52 -6.10 22.45
N VAL A 140 -15.22 -6.65 21.27
CA VAL A 140 -16.09 -6.58 20.10
C VAL A 140 -17.39 -7.37 20.35
N ARG A 141 -18.52 -6.75 20.14
CA ARG A 141 -19.84 -7.38 20.31
C ARG A 141 -20.69 -7.18 19.09
N SER A 142 -21.39 -8.23 18.65
CA SER A 142 -22.27 -8.16 17.50
C SER A 142 -23.72 -8.48 17.90
N TYR A 143 -24.65 -7.74 17.34
CA TYR A 143 -26.09 -7.84 17.60
C TYR A 143 -26.86 -7.88 16.30
N GLU A 144 -28.05 -8.44 16.34
CA GLU A 144 -28.93 -8.47 15.17
C GLU A 144 -29.87 -7.28 15.16
N TRP A 145 -29.97 -6.61 14.00
CA TRP A 145 -30.95 -5.54 13.77
C TRP A 145 -31.51 -5.64 12.35
N LYS A 146 -32.82 -5.85 12.22
CA LYS A 146 -33.54 -5.94 10.92
C LYS A 146 -32.88 -6.89 9.91
N GLY A 147 -32.35 -8.02 10.36
CA GLY A 147 -31.67 -8.99 9.51
C GLY A 147 -30.20 -8.66 9.19
N MET A 148 -29.68 -7.57 9.71
CA MET A 148 -28.27 -7.16 9.63
C MET A 148 -27.54 -7.49 10.93
N SER A 149 -26.22 -7.59 10.88
CA SER A 149 -25.35 -7.66 12.05
C SER A 149 -24.79 -6.27 12.35
N VAL A 150 -24.94 -5.79 13.59
CA VAL A 150 -24.34 -4.52 14.04
C VAL A 150 -23.28 -4.83 15.06
N THR A 151 -22.05 -4.43 14.79
CA THR A 151 -20.86 -4.69 15.60
C THR A 151 -20.44 -3.43 16.34
N ASP A 152 -20.46 -3.49 17.70
CA ASP A 152 -19.92 -2.44 18.56
C ASP A 152 -18.46 -2.75 18.90
N ILE A 153 -17.57 -1.78 18.69
CA ILE A 153 -16.15 -1.87 18.96
C ILE A 153 -15.74 -0.91 20.07
N PRO A 154 -14.60 -1.15 20.75
CA PRO A 154 -14.00 -0.19 21.64
C PRO A 154 -13.89 1.19 21.00
N GLY A 155 -14.07 2.25 21.80
CA GLY A 155 -13.92 3.63 21.28
C GLY A 155 -12.51 3.89 20.82
N ILE A 156 -12.35 4.45 19.64
CA ILE A 156 -11.07 5.01 19.19
C ILE A 156 -10.61 6.06 20.21
N ASP A 157 -9.30 6.14 20.46
CA ASP A 157 -8.71 6.96 21.53
C ASP A 157 -9.15 6.56 22.96
N ALA A 158 -9.63 5.36 23.17
CA ALA A 158 -9.82 4.86 24.53
C ALA A 158 -8.45 4.70 25.21
N TYR A 159 -8.44 4.81 26.56
CA TYR A 159 -7.22 4.72 27.39
C TYR A 159 -6.35 3.46 27.20
N GLY A 160 -6.75 2.55 26.30
CA GLY A 160 -6.05 1.32 25.95
C GLY A 160 -5.03 1.46 24.81
N GLY A 161 -4.95 2.61 24.16
CA GLY A 161 -3.94 2.91 23.14
C GLY A 161 -3.97 1.95 21.95
N GLN A 162 -2.79 1.46 21.57
CA GLN A 162 -2.57 0.67 20.34
C GLN A 162 -3.42 -0.61 20.21
N GLU A 163 -3.80 -1.24 21.32
CA GLU A 163 -4.61 -2.48 21.29
C GLU A 163 -6.06 -2.22 20.86
N ASP A 164 -6.66 -1.11 21.32
CA ASP A 164 -8.04 -0.76 20.94
C ASP A 164 -8.10 -0.27 19.48
N ASP A 165 -7.06 0.43 19.04
CA ASP A 165 -6.94 0.87 17.66
C ASP A 165 -6.75 -0.31 16.69
N ALA A 166 -5.97 -1.33 17.06
CA ALA A 166 -5.81 -2.55 16.28
C ALA A 166 -7.14 -3.32 16.14
N LYS A 167 -7.93 -3.44 17.22
CA LYS A 167 -9.26 -4.05 17.19
C LYS A 167 -10.23 -3.27 16.30
N ALA A 168 -10.15 -1.93 16.35
CA ALA A 168 -10.97 -1.07 15.52
C ALA A 168 -10.62 -1.23 14.04
N GLU A 169 -9.34 -1.31 13.71
CA GLU A 169 -8.85 -1.53 12.36
C GLU A 169 -9.26 -2.89 11.82
N GLU A 170 -9.07 -3.96 12.61
CA GLU A 170 -9.51 -5.31 12.26
C GLU A 170 -11.01 -5.35 12.00
N ALA A 171 -11.84 -4.74 12.85
CA ALA A 171 -13.28 -4.69 12.65
C ALA A 171 -13.67 -3.89 11.39
N ALA A 172 -12.92 -2.83 11.05
CA ALA A 172 -13.14 -2.07 9.82
C ALA A 172 -12.87 -2.91 8.57
N VAL A 173 -11.85 -3.77 8.58
CA VAL A 173 -11.53 -4.65 7.45
C VAL A 173 -12.76 -5.48 7.03
N TYR A 174 -13.52 -5.98 8.01
CA TYR A 174 -14.68 -6.87 7.75
C TYR A 174 -16.02 -6.16 7.66
N ALA A 175 -16.09 -4.84 7.86
CA ALA A 175 -17.31 -4.06 7.76
C ALA A 175 -17.80 -3.94 6.31
N ASP A 176 -19.11 -4.17 6.09
CA ASP A 176 -19.77 -3.87 4.83
C ASP A 176 -20.22 -2.40 4.77
N LEU A 177 -20.53 -1.82 5.94
CA LEU A 177 -20.85 -0.40 6.13
C LEU A 177 -20.33 0.06 7.49
N ILE A 178 -19.73 1.22 7.55
CA ILE A 178 -19.29 1.85 8.79
C ILE A 178 -20.24 2.98 9.17
N LEU A 179 -20.74 2.98 10.41
CA LEU A 179 -21.41 4.13 11.01
C LEU A 179 -20.40 4.91 11.84
N PHE A 180 -19.91 6.01 11.28
CA PHE A 180 -18.93 6.87 11.94
C PHE A 180 -19.63 7.89 12.81
N MET A 181 -19.45 7.80 14.13
CA MET A 181 -20.18 8.58 15.12
C MET A 181 -19.30 9.61 15.80
N ILE A 182 -19.74 10.87 15.75
CA ILE A 182 -19.15 11.98 16.50
C ILE A 182 -20.19 12.60 17.44
N THR A 183 -19.72 13.40 18.41
CA THR A 183 -20.61 14.23 19.24
C THR A 183 -20.49 15.69 18.83
N ALA A 184 -21.61 16.42 18.93
CA ALA A 184 -21.58 17.86 18.75
C ALA A 184 -20.62 18.49 19.78
N GLY A 185 -19.62 19.22 19.30
CA GLY A 185 -18.53 19.82 20.05
C GLY A 185 -17.44 20.28 19.09
N GLN A 186 -16.24 20.50 19.57
CA GLN A 186 -15.10 20.72 18.67
C GLN A 186 -14.61 19.39 18.11
N PRO A 187 -14.39 19.28 16.77
CA PRO A 187 -13.81 18.10 16.22
C PRO A 187 -12.36 17.96 16.73
N GLU A 188 -11.99 16.74 17.10
CA GLU A 188 -10.61 16.46 17.48
C GLU A 188 -9.88 15.85 16.28
N GLY A 189 -8.60 16.16 16.11
CA GLY A 189 -7.79 15.71 14.96
C GLY A 189 -7.81 14.19 14.78
N THR A 190 -7.84 13.44 15.87
CA THR A 190 -7.88 11.96 15.84
C THR A 190 -9.13 11.38 15.17
N GLU A 191 -10.29 12.05 15.25
CA GLU A 191 -11.51 11.62 14.53
C GLU A 191 -11.35 11.80 13.02
N ALA A 192 -10.71 12.91 12.61
CA ALA A 192 -10.42 13.15 11.20
C ALA A 192 -9.34 12.19 10.67
N ASP A 193 -8.30 11.88 11.45
CA ASP A 193 -7.27 10.90 11.07
C ASP A 193 -7.87 9.51 10.85
N TRP A 194 -8.77 9.08 11.72
CA TRP A 194 -9.49 7.83 11.54
C TRP A 194 -10.38 7.84 10.30
N MET A 195 -11.07 8.94 10.02
CA MET A 195 -11.84 9.08 8.79
C MET A 195 -10.96 8.93 7.56
N VAL A 196 -9.80 9.57 7.54
CA VAL A 196 -8.80 9.44 6.47
C VAL A 196 -8.36 7.98 6.31
N LYS A 197 -8.07 7.29 7.43
CA LYS A 197 -7.67 5.88 7.41
C LYS A 197 -8.76 4.99 6.81
N LEU A 198 -10.01 5.14 7.26
CA LEU A 198 -11.16 4.40 6.75
C LEU A 198 -11.44 4.67 5.27
N LYS A 199 -11.29 5.93 4.83
CA LYS A 199 -11.41 6.31 3.41
C LYS A 199 -10.30 5.70 2.56
N LYS A 200 -9.06 5.67 3.05
CA LYS A 200 -7.93 4.98 2.37
C LYS A 200 -8.15 3.47 2.27
N MET A 201 -8.89 2.87 3.21
CA MET A 201 -9.33 1.47 3.13
C MET A 201 -10.51 1.28 2.19
N ASP A 202 -10.96 2.34 1.52
CA ASP A 202 -12.10 2.37 0.60
C ASP A 202 -13.41 1.84 1.20
N LYS A 203 -13.63 2.13 2.51
CA LYS A 203 -14.84 1.67 3.23
C LYS A 203 -16.02 2.58 2.99
N PRO A 204 -17.25 2.01 2.80
CA PRO A 204 -18.47 2.77 2.81
C PRO A 204 -18.73 3.34 4.20
N ILE A 205 -18.95 4.64 4.31
CA ILE A 205 -19.12 5.32 5.60
C ILE A 205 -20.36 6.18 5.60
N LEU A 206 -21.20 6.00 6.62
CA LEU A 206 -22.31 6.88 6.95
C LEU A 206 -22.00 7.63 8.24
N CYS A 207 -21.95 8.96 8.18
CA CYS A 207 -21.54 9.78 9.31
C CYS A 207 -22.74 10.23 10.14
N ILE A 208 -22.63 10.10 11.47
CA ILE A 208 -23.70 10.43 12.43
C ILE A 208 -23.14 11.41 13.47
N CYS A 209 -23.80 12.57 13.63
CA CYS A 209 -23.53 13.51 14.69
C CYS A 209 -24.58 13.37 15.79
N ASN A 210 -24.17 12.85 16.95
CA ASN A 210 -25.02 12.72 18.13
C ASN A 210 -24.92 13.99 18.97
N TYR A 211 -25.95 14.84 18.96
CA TYR A 211 -25.97 15.98 19.86
C TYR A 211 -26.49 15.61 21.24
N LYS A 212 -25.77 16.02 22.26
CA LYS A 212 -26.07 15.72 23.66
C LYS A 212 -26.68 16.94 24.34
N GLN A 213 -27.99 17.01 24.31
CA GLN A 213 -28.73 18.01 25.06
C GLN A 213 -29.43 17.34 26.24
N SER A 214 -29.35 17.93 27.43
CA SER A 214 -30.06 17.39 28.60
C SER A 214 -31.56 17.48 28.41
N LEU A 215 -32.21 16.37 28.62
CA LEU A 215 -33.70 16.29 28.65
C LEU A 215 -34.28 16.67 30.01
N GLY A 216 -33.45 16.90 31.04
CA GLY A 216 -33.88 17.11 32.39
C GLY A 216 -34.16 15.83 33.16
N GLU A 217 -34.42 15.94 34.44
CA GLU A 217 -34.83 14.83 35.29
C GLU A 217 -36.24 14.37 34.91
N GLY A 218 -36.46 13.07 34.66
CA GLY A 218 -37.72 12.52 34.25
C GLY A 218 -38.26 13.02 32.90
N VAL A 219 -37.39 13.53 32.02
CA VAL A 219 -37.76 14.17 30.72
C VAL A 219 -38.69 15.39 30.95
N ASP A 220 -38.10 16.52 31.23
CA ASP A 220 -38.76 17.77 31.54
C ASP A 220 -39.55 18.34 30.36
N ASP A 221 -40.84 18.64 30.56
CA ASP A 221 -41.74 19.12 29.52
C ASP A 221 -41.34 20.45 28.89
N PHE A 222 -40.79 21.38 29.70
CA PHE A 222 -40.33 22.66 29.22
C PHE A 222 -39.14 22.51 28.29
N ARG A 223 -38.18 21.65 28.67
CA ARG A 223 -37.01 21.34 27.82
C ARG A 223 -37.43 20.64 26.54
N LEU A 224 -38.35 19.67 26.63
CA LEU A 224 -38.82 18.94 25.47
C LEU A 224 -39.57 19.89 24.49
N LYS A 225 -40.48 20.74 25.00
CA LYS A 225 -41.15 21.77 24.16
C LYS A 225 -40.16 22.75 23.54
N ARG A 226 -39.12 23.14 24.26
CA ARG A 226 -38.05 24.01 23.74
C ARG A 226 -37.25 23.37 22.62
N LEU A 227 -36.96 22.08 22.71
CA LEU A 227 -36.28 21.33 21.63
C LEU A 227 -37.16 21.18 20.39
N LEU A 228 -38.47 21.02 20.58
CA LEU A 228 -39.44 20.92 19.49
C LEU A 228 -39.73 22.26 18.82
N SER A 229 -39.76 23.37 19.58
CA SER A 229 -40.21 24.67 19.07
C SER A 229 -39.26 25.33 18.07
N ASN A 230 -37.97 25.03 18.13
CA ASN A 230 -37.00 25.64 17.21
C ASN A 230 -35.76 24.76 16.93
N PRO A 231 -35.94 23.74 16.06
CA PRO A 231 -34.85 22.83 15.72
C PRO A 231 -33.65 23.51 15.05
N GLN A 232 -33.84 24.57 14.26
CA GLN A 232 -32.79 25.32 13.59
C GLN A 232 -31.92 26.09 14.57
N LYS A 233 -32.54 26.78 15.55
CA LYS A 233 -31.78 27.45 16.63
C LYS A 233 -31.01 26.48 17.49
N LEU A 234 -31.42 25.23 17.58
CA LEU A 234 -30.65 24.19 18.29
C LEU A 234 -29.36 23.87 17.52
N GLU A 235 -29.45 23.66 16.22
CA GLU A 235 -28.31 23.40 15.37
C GLU A 235 -27.30 24.57 15.37
N GLU A 236 -27.81 25.81 15.32
CA GLU A 236 -26.99 27.02 15.42
C GLU A 236 -26.28 27.11 16.80
N ARG A 237 -26.96 26.84 17.90
CA ARG A 237 -26.38 26.84 19.25
C ARG A 237 -25.31 25.79 19.44
N MET A 238 -25.44 24.68 18.80
CA MET A 238 -24.50 23.56 18.88
C MET A 238 -23.38 23.69 17.85
N ASN A 239 -23.37 24.77 17.06
CA ASN A 239 -22.39 25.02 16.01
C ASN A 239 -22.16 23.81 15.09
N ILE A 240 -23.23 23.04 14.81
CA ILE A 240 -23.10 21.80 14.05
C ILE A 240 -22.56 22.04 12.64
N LYS A 241 -22.96 23.13 12.00
CA LYS A 241 -22.43 23.51 10.69
C LYS A 241 -20.93 23.79 10.75
N GLU A 242 -20.50 24.49 11.78
CA GLU A 242 -19.09 24.79 11.98
C GLU A 242 -18.26 23.52 12.27
N LEU A 243 -18.83 22.62 13.09
CA LEU A 243 -18.24 21.31 13.34
C LEU A 243 -18.02 20.54 12.04
N VAL A 244 -19.05 20.45 11.18
CA VAL A 244 -18.96 19.76 9.89
C VAL A 244 -17.93 20.43 8.96
N ASN A 245 -17.92 21.76 8.92
CA ASN A 245 -16.92 22.50 8.13
C ASN A 245 -15.50 22.23 8.61
N GLN A 246 -15.25 22.34 9.91
CA GLN A 246 -13.92 22.09 10.48
C GLN A 246 -13.47 20.64 10.23
N PHE A 247 -14.38 19.68 10.37
CA PHE A 247 -14.08 18.27 10.06
C PHE A 247 -13.69 18.10 8.58
N ASN A 248 -14.43 18.71 7.67
CA ASN A 248 -14.11 18.67 6.24
C ASN A 248 -12.80 19.40 5.91
N ILE A 249 -12.44 20.49 6.62
CA ILE A 249 -11.13 21.14 6.46
C ILE A 249 -10.00 20.17 6.80
N PHE A 250 -10.05 19.48 7.95
CA PHE A 250 -9.06 18.47 8.31
C PHE A 250 -9.01 17.30 7.30
N LEU A 251 -10.17 16.89 6.81
CA LEU A 251 -10.23 15.82 5.80
C LEU A 251 -9.57 16.25 4.49
N HIS A 252 -9.85 17.47 4.03
CA HIS A 252 -9.30 18.02 2.78
C HIS A 252 -7.78 18.20 2.79
N GLU A 253 -7.16 18.39 3.95
CA GLU A 253 -5.70 18.47 4.06
C GLU A 253 -5.02 17.19 3.59
N GLN A 254 -5.64 16.04 3.80
CA GLN A 254 -5.10 14.72 3.43
C GLN A 254 -5.80 14.08 2.22
N LEU A 255 -7.06 14.41 1.98
CA LEU A 255 -7.93 13.88 0.91
C LEU A 255 -8.72 15.04 0.26
N PRO A 256 -8.11 15.83 -0.65
CA PRO A 256 -8.69 17.08 -1.16
C PRO A 256 -10.02 16.94 -1.91
N ASN A 257 -10.34 15.73 -2.43
CA ASN A 257 -11.57 15.49 -3.21
C ASN A 257 -12.68 14.84 -2.37
N GLU A 258 -12.45 14.59 -1.07
CA GLU A 258 -13.42 13.95 -0.19
C GLU A 258 -14.21 14.98 0.60
N HIS A 259 -15.50 14.71 0.75
CA HIS A 259 -16.41 15.49 1.57
C HIS A 259 -17.32 14.55 2.36
N VAL A 260 -17.66 14.89 3.60
CA VAL A 260 -18.58 14.13 4.44
C VAL A 260 -19.68 15.01 4.98
N ASP A 261 -20.90 14.48 4.92
CA ASP A 261 -22.09 15.04 5.57
C ASP A 261 -22.47 14.20 6.78
N PHE A 262 -23.05 14.83 7.80
CA PHE A 262 -23.45 14.17 9.02
C PHE A 262 -24.96 14.16 9.19
N LEU A 263 -25.51 12.98 9.50
CA LEU A 263 -26.88 12.81 9.97
C LEU A 263 -26.94 13.22 11.44
N ILE A 264 -27.76 14.23 11.74
CA ILE A 264 -27.88 14.79 13.08
C ILE A 264 -28.95 14.05 13.85
N THR A 265 -28.63 13.54 15.04
CA THR A 265 -29.56 12.79 15.88
C THR A 265 -29.36 13.06 17.36
N HIS A 266 -30.41 12.86 18.18
CA HIS A 266 -30.34 12.87 19.65
C HIS A 266 -30.65 11.46 20.17
N LEU A 267 -29.60 10.66 20.34
CA LEU A 267 -29.76 9.26 20.70
C LEU A 267 -30.43 9.05 22.06
N LEU A 268 -30.15 9.90 23.06
CA LEU A 268 -30.82 9.78 24.37
C LEU A 268 -32.33 9.99 24.25
N ALA A 269 -32.79 10.92 23.42
CA ALA A 269 -34.25 11.12 23.19
C ALA A 269 -34.87 9.88 22.54
N LYS A 270 -34.17 9.30 21.55
CA LYS A 270 -34.61 8.04 20.94
C LYS A 270 -34.71 6.90 21.94
N PHE A 271 -33.68 6.72 22.78
CA PHE A 271 -33.67 5.70 23.80
C PHE A 271 -34.86 5.89 24.76
N CYS A 272 -35.02 7.10 25.31
CA CYS A 272 -36.17 7.42 26.18
C CYS A 272 -37.51 7.17 25.50
N SER A 273 -37.64 7.44 24.19
CA SER A 273 -38.92 7.20 23.46
C SER A 273 -39.36 5.74 23.46
N GLN A 274 -38.45 4.82 23.66
CA GLN A 274 -38.66 3.38 23.69
C GLN A 274 -38.91 2.83 25.11
N GLN A 275 -38.70 3.63 26.15
CA GLN A 275 -38.84 3.19 27.53
C GLN A 275 -40.31 3.35 28.01
N PRO A 276 -40.87 2.35 28.70
CA PRO A 276 -42.26 2.38 29.18
C PRO A 276 -42.59 3.58 30.07
N GLU A 277 -41.59 4.05 30.88
CA GLU A 277 -41.77 5.19 31.78
C GLU A 277 -42.04 6.51 31.06
N TYR A 278 -41.65 6.64 29.78
CA TYR A 278 -41.86 7.84 28.95
C TYR A 278 -42.91 7.63 27.85
N ALA A 279 -43.77 6.61 27.95
CA ALA A 279 -44.74 6.26 26.91
C ALA A 279 -45.65 7.43 26.51
N SER A 280 -46.03 8.29 27.48
CA SER A 280 -46.85 9.48 27.23
C SER A 280 -46.16 10.58 26.40
N LYS A 281 -44.81 10.58 26.37
CA LYS A 281 -43.98 11.54 25.64
C LYS A 281 -43.25 10.92 24.45
N SER A 282 -43.50 9.65 24.16
CA SER A 282 -42.80 8.86 23.17
C SER A 282 -42.82 9.53 21.77
N ALA A 283 -43.94 10.02 21.31
CA ALA A 283 -44.05 10.67 20.00
C ALA A 283 -43.26 11.98 19.90
N GLU A 284 -43.18 12.76 20.98
CA GLU A 284 -42.41 14.00 21.05
C GLU A 284 -40.91 13.71 21.09
N LEU A 285 -40.48 12.73 21.90
CA LEU A 285 -39.12 12.25 21.99
C LEU A 285 -38.61 11.67 20.68
N GLU A 286 -39.46 10.90 19.99
CA GLU A 286 -39.16 10.38 18.64
C GLU A 286 -38.86 11.51 17.66
N LYS A 287 -39.71 12.54 17.66
CA LYS A 287 -39.57 13.72 16.79
C LYS A 287 -38.28 14.51 17.14
N VAL A 288 -37.96 14.70 18.42
CA VAL A 288 -36.75 15.37 18.86
C VAL A 288 -35.49 14.55 18.47
N SER A 289 -35.60 13.24 18.54
CA SER A 289 -34.45 12.36 18.26
C SER A 289 -33.97 12.46 16.81
N ARG A 290 -34.86 12.72 15.85
CA ARG A 290 -34.60 12.63 14.39
C ARG A 290 -34.01 11.29 13.97
N PHE A 291 -34.12 10.27 14.80
CA PHE A 291 -33.50 8.97 14.57
C PHE A 291 -34.08 8.26 13.34
N SER A 292 -35.33 8.53 13.00
CA SER A 292 -35.97 8.02 11.77
C SER A 292 -35.15 8.34 10.49
N ASN A 293 -34.46 9.48 10.45
CA ASN A 293 -33.61 9.84 9.32
C ASN A 293 -32.38 8.94 9.27
N VAL A 294 -31.77 8.66 10.44
CA VAL A 294 -30.60 7.75 10.53
C VAL A 294 -30.99 6.34 10.10
N GLU A 295 -32.08 5.83 10.67
CA GLU A 295 -32.61 4.51 10.36
C GLU A 295 -32.92 4.37 8.86
N GLN A 296 -33.61 5.35 8.29
CA GLN A 296 -33.96 5.34 6.88
C GLN A 296 -32.73 5.45 5.98
N SER A 297 -31.73 6.23 6.38
CA SER A 297 -30.47 6.36 5.62
C SER A 297 -29.69 5.04 5.59
N ILE A 298 -29.62 4.33 6.73
CA ILE A 298 -29.00 3.01 6.78
C ILE A 298 -29.74 2.03 5.87
N ILE A 299 -31.07 1.97 5.97
CA ILE A 299 -31.90 1.06 5.16
C ILE A 299 -31.77 1.39 3.67
N ASN A 300 -31.80 2.66 3.29
CA ASN A 300 -31.62 3.08 1.89
C ASN A 300 -30.24 2.73 1.36
N GLU A 301 -29.20 2.90 2.17
CA GLU A 301 -27.84 2.57 1.79
C GLU A 301 -27.70 1.07 1.52
N VAL A 302 -28.23 0.23 2.40
CA VAL A 302 -28.22 -1.22 2.21
C VAL A 302 -29.06 -1.63 1.01
N TYR A 303 -30.24 -1.01 0.82
CA TYR A 303 -31.13 -1.29 -0.32
C TYR A 303 -30.47 -0.91 -1.66
N THR A 304 -29.84 0.25 -1.73
CA THR A 304 -29.31 0.80 -2.98
C THR A 304 -27.92 0.22 -3.30
N ASN A 305 -27.04 0.15 -2.31
CA ASN A 305 -25.62 -0.11 -2.48
C ASN A 305 -25.13 -1.38 -1.77
N GLY A 306 -25.99 -2.10 -1.03
CA GLY A 306 -25.59 -3.20 -0.15
C GLY A 306 -24.84 -4.32 -0.89
N VAL A 307 -25.27 -4.70 -2.09
CA VAL A 307 -24.59 -5.69 -2.94
C VAL A 307 -23.18 -5.21 -3.31
N LEU A 308 -23.05 -3.94 -3.70
CA LEU A 308 -21.78 -3.34 -4.05
C LEU A 308 -20.84 -3.29 -2.84
N HIS A 309 -21.34 -2.84 -1.68
CA HIS A 309 -20.56 -2.77 -0.44
C HIS A 309 -20.05 -4.14 -0.02
N ARG A 310 -20.89 -5.17 -0.17
CA ARG A 310 -20.53 -6.55 0.13
C ARG A 310 -19.38 -7.04 -0.74
N LYS A 311 -19.42 -6.82 -2.05
CA LYS A 311 -18.35 -7.18 -2.97
C LYS A 311 -17.09 -6.34 -2.71
N LYS A 312 -17.26 -5.02 -2.54
CA LYS A 312 -16.17 -4.10 -2.26
C LYS A 312 -15.40 -4.46 -1.00
N CYS A 313 -16.08 -4.96 0.03
CA CYS A 313 -15.45 -5.43 1.25
C CYS A 313 -14.44 -6.57 0.99
N TYR A 314 -14.72 -7.49 0.08
CA TYR A 314 -13.78 -8.54 -0.31
C TYR A 314 -12.59 -7.99 -1.08
N LEU A 315 -12.83 -7.07 -2.03
CA LEU A 315 -11.76 -6.43 -2.79
C LEU A 315 -10.82 -5.63 -1.88
N SER A 316 -11.37 -4.87 -0.93
CA SER A 316 -10.55 -4.07 0.01
C SER A 316 -9.64 -4.92 0.92
N ILE A 317 -9.95 -6.19 1.13
CA ILE A 317 -9.06 -7.13 1.86
C ILE A 317 -7.81 -7.44 1.02
N ILE A 318 -7.92 -7.39 -0.31
CA ILE A 318 -6.81 -7.66 -1.24
C ILE A 318 -6.02 -6.39 -1.54
N ASP A 319 -6.68 -5.24 -1.67
CA ASP A 319 -6.09 -3.99 -2.16
C ASP A 319 -4.91 -3.50 -1.31
N ALA A 320 -5.02 -3.52 0.01
CA ALA A 320 -3.96 -3.03 0.89
C ALA A 320 -2.67 -3.88 0.81
N PRO A 321 -2.73 -5.23 0.93
CA PRO A 321 -1.58 -6.08 0.70
C PRO A 321 -1.01 -5.95 -0.72
N LEU A 322 -1.87 -5.87 -1.73
CA LEU A 322 -1.47 -5.71 -3.13
C LEU A 322 -0.67 -4.42 -3.33
N TYR A 323 -1.15 -3.30 -2.82
CA TYR A 323 -0.47 -2.01 -2.93
C TYR A 323 0.91 -2.03 -2.25
N GLN A 324 1.01 -2.66 -1.09
CA GLN A 324 2.29 -2.84 -0.39
C GLN A 324 3.26 -3.66 -1.22
N GLN A 325 2.84 -4.78 -1.80
CA GLN A 325 3.67 -5.66 -2.63
C GLN A 325 4.11 -4.95 -3.92
N MET A 326 3.22 -4.21 -4.57
CA MET A 326 3.59 -3.39 -5.73
C MET A 326 4.70 -2.40 -5.40
N ASN A 327 4.60 -1.69 -4.28
CA ASN A 327 5.63 -0.74 -3.86
C ASN A 327 6.98 -1.43 -3.60
N GLN A 328 6.99 -2.62 -3.00
CA GLN A 328 8.20 -3.41 -2.79
C GLN A 328 8.84 -3.85 -4.13
N LEU A 329 8.02 -4.32 -5.08
CA LEU A 329 8.49 -4.70 -6.42
C LEU A 329 9.05 -3.49 -7.19
N PHE A 330 8.41 -2.32 -7.10
CA PHE A 330 8.93 -1.09 -7.69
C PHE A 330 10.26 -0.66 -7.07
N ALA A 331 10.39 -0.72 -5.75
CA ALA A 331 11.64 -0.40 -5.06
C ALA A 331 12.76 -1.37 -5.47
N PHE A 332 12.49 -2.67 -5.50
CA PHE A 332 13.42 -3.69 -5.99
C PHE A 332 13.83 -3.43 -7.45
N SER A 333 12.86 -3.16 -8.33
CA SER A 333 13.13 -2.86 -9.74
C SER A 333 14.01 -1.62 -9.91
N ALA A 334 13.74 -0.55 -9.16
CA ALA A 334 14.53 0.69 -9.22
C ALA A 334 15.97 0.47 -8.77
N GLU A 335 16.18 -0.30 -7.69
CA GLU A 335 17.51 -0.64 -7.20
C GLU A 335 18.27 -1.53 -8.20
N ALA A 336 17.64 -2.59 -8.70
CA ALA A 336 18.22 -3.48 -9.70
C ALA A 336 18.59 -2.72 -10.98
N TYR A 337 17.76 -1.78 -11.44
CA TYR A 337 18.05 -0.94 -12.59
C TYR A 337 19.23 -0.01 -12.35
N SER A 338 19.33 0.58 -11.16
CA SER A 338 20.49 1.41 -10.78
C SER A 338 21.81 0.62 -10.83
N GLN A 339 21.82 -0.59 -10.29
CA GLN A 339 22.96 -1.50 -10.33
C GLN A 339 23.32 -1.92 -11.77
N PHE A 340 22.30 -2.19 -12.59
CA PHE A 340 22.51 -2.50 -14.01
C PHE A 340 23.18 -1.35 -14.77
N ARG A 341 22.77 -0.10 -14.53
CA ARG A 341 23.42 1.07 -15.14
C ARG A 341 24.90 1.18 -14.79
N VAL A 342 25.25 0.95 -13.54
CA VAL A 342 26.66 0.97 -13.09
C VAL A 342 27.49 -0.08 -13.85
N ILE A 343 26.92 -1.28 -14.04
CA ILE A 343 27.59 -2.34 -14.83
C ILE A 343 27.74 -1.92 -16.29
N GLN A 344 26.70 -1.36 -16.89
CA GLN A 344 26.70 -0.91 -18.28
C GLN A 344 27.75 0.18 -18.52
N ASP A 345 27.88 1.14 -17.60
CA ASP A 345 28.91 2.17 -17.64
C ASP A 345 30.34 1.58 -17.52
N LYS A 346 30.52 0.61 -16.60
CA LYS A 346 31.83 -0.09 -16.47
C LYS A 346 32.18 -0.87 -17.75
N VAL A 347 31.21 -1.53 -18.37
CA VAL A 347 31.42 -2.25 -19.66
C VAL A 347 31.77 -1.28 -20.78
N SER A 348 31.11 -0.13 -20.87
CA SER A 348 31.43 0.91 -21.85
C SER A 348 32.86 1.42 -21.66
N LEU A 349 33.23 1.79 -20.45
CA LEU A 349 34.59 2.23 -20.11
C LEU A 349 35.64 1.17 -20.44
N PHE A 350 35.31 -0.09 -20.19
CA PHE A 350 36.22 -1.20 -20.53
C PHE A 350 36.38 -1.34 -22.04
N ASN A 351 35.34 -1.25 -22.82
CA ASN A 351 35.35 -1.30 -24.27
C ASN A 351 36.21 -0.13 -24.86
N ASP A 352 35.98 1.08 -24.37
CA ASP A 352 36.77 2.26 -24.79
C ASP A 352 38.26 2.10 -24.47
N TRP A 353 38.54 1.55 -23.28
CA TRP A 353 39.91 1.20 -22.90
C TRP A 353 40.49 0.15 -23.83
N CYS A 354 39.75 -0.91 -24.19
CA CYS A 354 40.24 -1.96 -25.12
C CYS A 354 40.56 -1.37 -26.49
N VAL A 355 39.73 -0.50 -27.02
CA VAL A 355 39.96 0.19 -28.31
C VAL A 355 41.24 1.03 -28.24
N SER A 356 41.36 1.87 -27.22
CA SER A 356 42.54 2.72 -27.01
C SER A 356 43.82 1.91 -26.78
N PHE A 357 43.73 0.83 -26.01
CA PHE A 357 44.84 -0.07 -25.77
C PHE A 357 45.31 -0.72 -27.08
N ASN A 358 44.40 -1.28 -27.87
CA ASN A 358 44.72 -1.91 -29.14
C ASN A 358 45.40 -0.92 -30.11
N LYS A 359 44.87 0.31 -30.22
CA LYS A 359 45.46 1.37 -31.03
C LYS A 359 46.88 1.69 -30.56
N ASN A 360 47.08 1.95 -29.28
CA ASN A 360 48.41 2.29 -28.73
C ASN A 360 49.39 1.16 -28.88
N GLN A 361 48.98 -0.11 -28.72
CA GLN A 361 49.87 -1.26 -28.93
C GLN A 361 50.25 -1.44 -30.38
N LYS A 362 49.32 -1.25 -31.31
CA LYS A 362 49.59 -1.29 -32.76
C LYS A 362 50.61 -0.22 -33.15
N GLU A 363 50.42 1.02 -32.72
CA GLU A 363 51.35 2.13 -32.99
C GLU A 363 52.73 1.86 -32.40
N ARG A 364 52.79 1.31 -31.18
CA ARG A 364 54.07 0.96 -30.50
C ARG A 364 54.81 -0.15 -31.26
N ILE A 365 54.12 -1.21 -31.64
CA ILE A 365 54.71 -2.32 -32.41
C ILE A 365 55.20 -1.82 -33.78
N GLN A 366 54.38 -1.03 -34.48
CA GLN A 366 54.76 -0.44 -35.75
C GLN A 366 56.00 0.46 -35.63
N GLY A 367 56.06 1.27 -34.55
CA GLY A 367 57.20 2.12 -34.27
C GLY A 367 58.49 1.30 -34.11
N VAL A 368 58.46 0.23 -33.30
CA VAL A 368 59.63 -0.65 -33.08
C VAL A 368 60.03 -1.38 -34.38
N VAL A 369 59.07 -1.93 -35.12
CA VAL A 369 59.34 -2.59 -36.40
C VAL A 369 59.99 -1.60 -37.37
N THR A 370 59.46 -0.38 -37.48
CA THR A 370 60.02 0.65 -38.35
C THR A 370 61.44 1.05 -37.92
N GLN A 371 61.66 1.18 -36.62
CA GLN A 371 62.99 1.53 -36.07
C GLN A 371 64.02 0.41 -36.37
N GLU A 372 63.66 -0.83 -36.13
CA GLU A 372 64.56 -1.96 -36.40
C GLU A 372 64.82 -2.11 -37.89
N TYR A 373 63.78 -1.95 -38.73
CA TYR A 373 63.94 -1.94 -40.22
C TYR A 373 64.91 -0.83 -40.65
N ASN A 374 64.74 0.38 -40.14
CA ASN A 374 65.61 1.51 -40.49
C ASN A 374 67.06 1.29 -40.02
N LYS A 375 67.34 0.63 -38.88
CA LYS A 375 68.70 0.26 -38.46
C LYS A 375 69.35 -0.63 -39.51
N VAL A 376 68.66 -1.70 -39.94
CA VAL A 376 69.12 -2.60 -40.95
C VAL A 376 69.37 -1.88 -42.26
N ARG A 377 68.34 -1.11 -42.74
CA ARG A 377 68.40 -0.33 -43.97
C ARG A 377 69.59 0.64 -44.01
N ASN A 378 69.80 1.37 -42.94
CA ASN A 378 70.88 2.38 -42.85
C ASN A 378 72.24 1.77 -42.76
N SER A 379 72.39 0.48 -42.42
CA SER A 379 73.68 -0.25 -42.39
C SER A 379 74.08 -0.77 -43.77
N ILE A 380 73.14 -0.78 -44.76
CA ILE A 380 73.41 -1.33 -46.10
C ILE A 380 74.58 -0.67 -46.80
N PRO A 381 74.76 0.66 -46.86
CA PRO A 381 75.86 1.29 -47.54
C PRO A 381 77.17 0.85 -46.97
N GLY A 382 77.35 0.90 -45.65
CA GLY A 382 78.60 0.49 -45.03
C GLY A 382 78.85 -1.05 -45.07
N PHE A 383 77.80 -1.85 -45.23
CA PHE A 383 77.95 -3.27 -45.51
C PHE A 383 78.45 -3.50 -46.95
N VAL A 384 77.85 -2.85 -47.92
CA VAL A 384 78.23 -2.97 -49.34
C VAL A 384 79.68 -2.55 -49.51
N GLU A 385 80.13 -1.42 -48.95
CA GLU A 385 81.51 -0.96 -49.00
C GLU A 385 82.51 -2.00 -48.47
N ARG A 386 82.20 -2.75 -47.44
CA ARG A 386 83.08 -3.70 -46.77
C ARG A 386 83.10 -5.07 -47.42
N HIS A 387 82.06 -5.46 -48.16
CA HIS A 387 81.82 -6.80 -48.64
C HIS A 387 81.66 -6.85 -50.19
N LEU A 388 82.12 -5.82 -50.90
CA LEU A 388 81.97 -5.69 -52.34
C LEU A 388 82.66 -6.79 -53.13
N GLU A 389 83.77 -7.33 -52.56
CA GLU A 389 84.66 -8.35 -53.17
C GLU A 389 84.53 -9.74 -52.50
N ASP A 390 83.55 -9.94 -51.59
CA ASP A 390 83.38 -11.21 -50.90
C ASP A 390 82.75 -12.28 -51.79
N ASP A 391 83.29 -13.49 -51.78
CA ASP A 391 82.77 -14.63 -52.57
C ASP A 391 81.38 -15.10 -52.12
N ASP A 392 81.00 -14.92 -50.83
CA ASP A 392 79.68 -15.27 -50.25
C ASP A 392 79.01 -14.10 -49.53
N VAL A 393 78.58 -13.13 -50.31
CA VAL A 393 77.84 -11.93 -49.83
C VAL A 393 76.58 -12.29 -49.08
N ASN A 394 75.88 -13.39 -49.45
CA ASN A 394 74.63 -13.80 -48.79
C ASN A 394 74.86 -14.24 -47.35
N ASN A 395 75.89 -14.98 -47.08
CA ASN A 395 76.25 -15.42 -45.73
C ASN A 395 76.76 -14.25 -44.88
N ALA A 396 77.58 -13.38 -45.46
CA ALA A 396 78.04 -12.15 -44.81
C ALA A 396 76.83 -11.26 -44.43
N TRP A 397 75.85 -11.12 -45.32
CA TRP A 397 74.56 -10.35 -45.07
C TRP A 397 73.77 -10.97 -43.93
N LYS A 398 73.60 -12.30 -43.94
CA LYS A 398 72.85 -12.99 -42.85
C LYS A 398 73.56 -12.75 -41.50
N ASN A 399 74.86 -12.86 -41.43
CA ASN A 399 75.64 -12.61 -40.22
C ASN A 399 75.56 -11.13 -39.76
N HIS A 400 75.58 -10.20 -40.71
CA HIS A 400 75.37 -8.79 -40.46
C HIS A 400 74.02 -8.48 -39.90
N CYS A 401 72.95 -9.03 -40.50
CA CYS A 401 71.58 -8.88 -40.02
C CYS A 401 71.35 -9.48 -38.61
N ALA A 402 72.02 -10.60 -38.30
CA ALA A 402 71.91 -11.26 -37.01
C ALA A 402 72.45 -10.36 -35.87
N GLN A 403 73.33 -9.44 -36.12
CA GLN A 403 73.88 -8.51 -35.14
C GLN A 403 72.86 -7.51 -34.57
N PHE A 404 71.78 -7.20 -35.34
CA PHE A 404 70.76 -6.25 -34.92
C PHE A 404 69.72 -6.85 -33.96
N ASN A 405 69.67 -8.18 -33.84
CA ASN A 405 68.81 -8.89 -32.90
C ASN A 405 67.29 -8.44 -33.01
N THR A 406 66.92 -8.08 -34.22
CA THR A 406 65.58 -7.45 -34.49
C THR A 406 64.43 -8.29 -34.00
N HIS A 407 64.48 -9.61 -34.18
CA HIS A 407 63.47 -10.55 -33.73
C HIS A 407 63.24 -10.45 -32.22
N ASN A 408 64.29 -10.52 -31.43
CA ASN A 408 64.18 -10.44 -29.96
C ASN A 408 63.68 -9.08 -29.46
N ASN A 409 64.03 -7.98 -30.18
CA ASN A 409 63.56 -6.65 -29.81
C ASN A 409 62.04 -6.49 -30.06
N ILE A 410 61.52 -7.02 -31.14
CA ILE A 410 60.08 -7.02 -31.45
C ILE A 410 59.34 -7.95 -30.49
N GLU A 411 59.88 -9.13 -30.19
CA GLU A 411 59.26 -10.09 -29.27
C GLU A 411 59.15 -9.53 -27.84
N LYS A 412 60.21 -8.85 -27.32
CA LYS A 412 60.15 -8.18 -26.01
C LYS A 412 59.01 -7.19 -25.88
N VAL A 413 58.72 -6.41 -26.92
CA VAL A 413 57.61 -5.45 -26.92
C VAL A 413 56.29 -6.18 -26.90
N SER A 414 56.16 -7.29 -27.63
CA SER A 414 54.95 -8.12 -27.63
C SER A 414 54.66 -8.75 -26.27
N ILE A 415 55.71 -9.31 -25.61
CA ILE A 415 55.58 -9.90 -24.28
C ILE A 415 55.23 -8.85 -23.24
N GLN A 416 55.82 -7.66 -23.28
CA GLN A 416 55.54 -6.57 -22.36
C GLN A 416 54.09 -6.06 -22.52
N SER A 417 53.58 -6.07 -23.75
CA SER A 417 52.17 -5.74 -24.03
C SER A 417 51.22 -6.74 -23.40
N LYS A 418 51.48 -8.05 -23.52
CA LYS A 418 50.71 -9.12 -22.87
C LYS A 418 50.75 -9.03 -21.34
N THR A 419 51.90 -8.67 -20.76
CA THR A 419 52.08 -8.53 -19.30
C THR A 419 51.31 -7.33 -18.76
N ASN A 420 51.28 -6.22 -19.49
CA ASN A 420 50.51 -5.03 -19.14
C ASN A 420 49.00 -5.27 -19.18
N LEU A 421 48.56 -6.09 -20.14
CA LEU A 421 47.16 -6.53 -20.23
C LEU A 421 46.75 -7.35 -18.99
N LYS A 422 47.55 -8.33 -18.60
CA LYS A 422 47.30 -9.15 -17.40
C LYS A 422 47.33 -8.34 -16.10
N LYS A 423 48.26 -7.41 -15.90
CA LYS A 423 48.29 -6.55 -14.72
C LYS A 423 47.04 -5.70 -14.58
N LYS A 424 46.50 -5.11 -15.66
CA LYS A 424 45.32 -4.25 -15.61
C LYS A 424 44.02 -5.02 -15.48
N SER A 425 43.94 -6.23 -16.05
CA SER A 425 42.75 -7.11 -15.80
C SER A 425 42.67 -7.56 -14.35
N MET A 426 43.79 -7.72 -13.65
CA MET A 426 43.83 -8.03 -12.21
C MET A 426 43.47 -6.83 -11.33
N THR A 427 43.85 -5.60 -11.71
CA THR A 427 43.49 -4.39 -10.92
C THR A 427 42.04 -3.93 -11.14
N SER A 428 41.42 -4.22 -12.29
CA SER A 428 40.02 -3.92 -12.54
C SER A 428 39.05 -4.92 -11.89
N SER A 429 39.53 -6.06 -11.42
CA SER A 429 38.73 -7.03 -10.65
C SER A 429 38.77 -6.78 -9.14
N LEU A 430 39.55 -5.78 -8.66
CA LEU A 430 39.71 -5.42 -7.25
C LEU A 430 39.08 -4.06 -6.87
N ASN A 431 38.50 -3.35 -7.81
CA ASN A 431 37.71 -2.11 -7.62
C ASN A 431 36.34 -2.24 -8.34
#